data_41b60064994305715cc517238a31ff74
#
_entry.id   41b60064994305715cc517238a31ff74
#
_cell.length_a   1.000
_cell.length_b   1.000
_cell.length_c   1.000
_cell.angle_alpha   90.00
_cell.angle_beta   90.00
_cell.angle_gamma   90.00
#
_symmetry.space_group_name_H-M   'P 1'
#
loop_
_entity.id
_entity.type
_entity.pdbx_description
1 polymer ?
#
loop_
_entity_poly.entity_id
_entity_poly.type
_entity_poly.pdbx_seq_one_letter_code
_entity_poly.pdbx_strand_id
1 'polypeptide(L)'
;MRDKIVLSLICCVAPFILDAQASPLASEAKTADSLLSAQNYERAFGAFEALTRRDSTSARYWFQLGIAAANLRRYDRGATAFERSTTLLPNIAATYNAAAMHARLGHRDQAFTWLTLAVRQGFGDEKLLRTDEDLGSIRADERFEKIVYDATHAPTPCATDPERRKFDFWVGDWTVTTAGGAVVGSSVVQRINGGCSLLENWTAARGSTGKSLNSFNPAISKWQQYWVDQTGGVTEYRDSEWRNGALSFLAHGTQSNGSALLQRLTFSAVSDSVVRQHGERSMDEGKTWSTTYDFYYHRRR
;
A
#
# COMPACT_ATOMS: atom_id res chain seq x y z
N MET A 1 -60.61 28.70 -45.13
CA MET A 1 -60.02 28.75 -43.77
C MET A 1 -59.02 27.58 -43.72
N ARG A 2 -57.73 27.88 -43.59
CA ARG A 2 -56.66 26.90 -43.72
C ARG A 2 -56.21 26.53 -42.29
N ASP A 3 -56.41 25.27 -41.96
CA ASP A 3 -55.93 24.68 -40.70
C ASP A 3 -54.43 24.48 -40.78
N LYS A 4 -53.72 25.07 -39.82
CA LYS A 4 -52.28 24.89 -39.61
C LYS A 4 -52.04 23.68 -38.70
N ILE A 5 -51.47 22.61 -39.23
CA ILE A 5 -50.96 21.50 -38.44
C ILE A 5 -49.63 21.91 -37.88
N VAL A 6 -49.51 21.93 -36.55
CA VAL A 6 -48.27 22.13 -35.81
C VAL A 6 -47.65 20.72 -35.56
N LEU A 7 -46.55 20.41 -36.26
CA LEU A 7 -45.79 19.20 -36.02
C LEU A 7 -44.84 19.44 -34.84
N SER A 8 -45.13 18.80 -33.71
CA SER A 8 -44.24 18.81 -32.53
C SER A 8 -43.17 17.71 -32.74
N LEU A 9 -41.93 18.14 -32.97
CA LEU A 9 -40.77 17.24 -33.01
C LEU A 9 -40.39 16.87 -31.59
N ILE A 10 -40.75 15.67 -31.14
CA ILE A 10 -40.19 15.06 -29.92
C ILE A 10 -38.81 14.53 -30.27
N CYS A 11 -37.78 15.23 -29.86
CA CYS A 11 -36.38 14.80 -29.95
C CYS A 11 -36.15 13.76 -28.85
N CYS A 12 -36.27 12.46 -29.15
CA CYS A 12 -35.81 11.38 -28.27
C CYS A 12 -34.28 11.39 -28.21
N VAL A 13 -33.70 12.02 -27.19
CA VAL A 13 -32.30 11.83 -26.86
C VAL A 13 -32.20 10.50 -26.11
N ALA A 14 -31.84 9.44 -26.81
CA ALA A 14 -31.44 8.18 -26.19
C ALA A 14 -30.13 8.43 -25.42
N PRO A 15 -30.02 8.03 -24.13
CA PRO A 15 -28.75 8.07 -23.44
C PRO A 15 -27.82 7.05 -24.09
N PHE A 16 -26.76 7.51 -24.76
CA PHE A 16 -25.63 6.67 -25.11
C PHE A 16 -24.99 6.23 -23.78
N ILE A 17 -25.32 5.04 -23.31
CA ILE A 17 -24.52 4.33 -22.33
C ILE A 17 -23.24 3.97 -23.09
N LEU A 18 -22.16 4.74 -22.88
CA LEU A 18 -20.83 4.31 -23.24
C LEU A 18 -20.52 3.10 -22.35
N ASP A 19 -20.74 1.90 -22.86
CA ASP A 19 -20.11 0.71 -22.36
C ASP A 19 -18.59 0.96 -22.42
N ALA A 20 -17.97 1.14 -21.28
CA ALA A 20 -16.51 1.22 -21.16
C ALA A 20 -15.97 -0.17 -21.52
N GLN A 21 -15.88 -0.48 -22.80
CA GLN A 21 -15.26 -1.70 -23.30
C GLN A 21 -13.81 -1.70 -22.79
N ALA A 22 -13.48 -2.72 -21.99
CA ALA A 22 -12.10 -2.94 -21.57
C ALA A 22 -11.19 -2.86 -22.80
N SER A 23 -10.09 -2.13 -22.70
CA SER A 23 -9.17 -1.99 -23.84
C SER A 23 -8.81 -3.38 -24.38
N PRO A 24 -8.61 -3.56 -25.69
CA PRO A 24 -8.24 -4.86 -26.26
C PRO A 24 -7.06 -5.51 -25.51
N LEU A 25 -6.10 -4.71 -25.08
CA LEU A 25 -4.96 -5.16 -24.29
C LEU A 25 -5.36 -5.72 -22.92
N ALA A 26 -6.32 -5.11 -22.25
CA ALA A 26 -6.83 -5.59 -20.96
C ALA A 26 -7.59 -6.93 -21.10
N SER A 27 -8.34 -7.11 -22.17
CA SER A 27 -9.03 -8.37 -22.47
C SER A 27 -8.04 -9.50 -22.76
N GLU A 28 -7.01 -9.23 -23.58
CA GLU A 28 -5.94 -10.19 -23.86
C GLU A 28 -5.15 -10.56 -22.60
N ALA A 29 -4.84 -9.59 -21.75
CA ALA A 29 -4.17 -9.83 -20.48
C ALA A 29 -5.01 -10.75 -19.56
N LYS A 30 -6.32 -10.53 -19.47
CA LYS A 30 -7.23 -11.41 -18.72
C LYS A 30 -7.23 -12.84 -19.26
N THR A 31 -7.18 -13.00 -20.59
CA THR A 31 -7.06 -14.31 -21.24
C THR A 31 -5.73 -14.98 -20.88
N ALA A 32 -4.63 -14.23 -20.94
CA ALA A 32 -3.30 -14.72 -20.55
C ALA A 32 -3.22 -15.16 -19.09
N ASP A 33 -3.85 -14.39 -18.16
CA ASP A 33 -3.96 -14.78 -16.75
C ASP A 33 -4.75 -16.09 -16.57
N SER A 34 -5.84 -16.26 -17.31
CA SER A 34 -6.63 -17.48 -17.28
C SER A 34 -5.82 -18.70 -17.75
N LEU A 35 -4.98 -18.54 -18.78
CA LEU A 35 -4.08 -19.59 -19.25
C LEU A 35 -3.04 -19.95 -18.19
N LEU A 36 -2.48 -18.96 -17.52
CA LEU A 36 -1.50 -19.16 -16.43
C LEU A 36 -2.16 -19.89 -15.24
N SER A 37 -3.34 -19.46 -14.84
CA SER A 37 -4.12 -20.10 -13.77
C SER A 37 -4.51 -21.53 -14.09
N ALA A 38 -4.79 -21.83 -15.38
CA ALA A 38 -5.04 -23.17 -15.88
C ALA A 38 -3.76 -24.00 -16.10
N GLN A 39 -2.59 -23.49 -15.67
CA GLN A 39 -1.26 -24.12 -15.84
C GLN A 39 -0.90 -24.40 -17.30
N ASN A 40 -1.55 -23.72 -18.26
CA ASN A 40 -1.21 -23.81 -19.67
C ASN A 40 -0.01 -22.88 -19.96
N TYR A 41 1.15 -23.22 -19.40
CA TYR A 41 2.31 -22.35 -19.37
C TYR A 41 2.84 -22.00 -20.77
N GLU A 42 2.76 -22.93 -21.74
CA GLU A 42 3.24 -22.67 -23.10
C GLU A 42 2.42 -21.56 -23.78
N ARG A 43 1.08 -21.63 -23.69
CA ARG A 43 0.21 -20.61 -24.26
C ARG A 43 0.27 -19.31 -23.48
N ALA A 44 0.37 -19.39 -22.13
CA ALA A 44 0.55 -18.23 -21.26
C ALA A 44 1.84 -17.49 -21.60
N PHE A 45 2.96 -18.21 -21.77
CA PHE A 45 4.25 -17.63 -22.18
C PHE A 45 4.13 -16.84 -23.47
N GLY A 46 3.58 -17.43 -24.54
CA GLY A 46 3.38 -16.75 -25.83
C GLY A 46 2.47 -15.51 -25.73
N ALA A 47 1.42 -15.62 -24.92
CA ALA A 47 0.49 -14.50 -24.70
C ALA A 47 1.16 -13.34 -23.93
N PHE A 48 1.87 -13.61 -22.83
CA PHE A 48 2.58 -12.56 -22.09
C PHE A 48 3.77 -12.01 -22.87
N GLU A 49 4.45 -12.83 -23.67
CA GLU A 49 5.50 -12.33 -24.55
C GLU A 49 4.93 -11.35 -25.62
N ALA A 50 3.75 -11.60 -26.15
CA ALA A 50 3.07 -10.67 -27.04
C ALA A 50 2.65 -9.38 -26.31
N LEU A 51 2.15 -9.49 -25.06
CA LEU A 51 1.76 -8.35 -24.24
C LEU A 51 2.97 -7.47 -23.90
N THR A 52 4.12 -8.07 -23.52
CA THR A 52 5.34 -7.29 -23.20
C THR A 52 5.94 -6.60 -24.44
N ARG A 53 5.73 -7.11 -25.66
CA ARG A 53 6.10 -6.41 -26.89
C ARG A 53 5.21 -5.19 -27.17
N ARG A 54 3.94 -5.23 -26.80
CA ARG A 54 2.98 -4.13 -27.02
C ARG A 54 3.03 -3.09 -25.92
N ASP A 55 3.29 -3.52 -24.68
CA ASP A 55 3.49 -2.65 -23.53
C ASP A 55 4.69 -3.14 -22.72
N SER A 56 5.88 -2.65 -23.10
CA SER A 56 7.14 -2.99 -22.42
C SER A 56 7.32 -2.32 -21.07
N THR A 57 6.40 -1.44 -20.67
CA THR A 57 6.45 -0.70 -19.41
C THR A 57 5.62 -1.35 -18.30
N SER A 58 4.84 -2.37 -18.62
CA SER A 58 4.03 -3.10 -17.65
C SER A 58 4.87 -4.08 -16.83
N ALA A 59 5.26 -3.71 -15.62
CA ALA A 59 5.95 -4.62 -14.69
C ALA A 59 5.17 -5.93 -14.47
N ARG A 60 3.84 -5.84 -14.45
CA ARG A 60 2.96 -7.00 -14.30
C ARG A 60 3.11 -8.01 -15.44
N TYR A 61 3.13 -7.55 -16.69
CA TYR A 61 3.26 -8.49 -17.83
C TYR A 61 4.61 -9.19 -17.84
N TRP A 62 5.67 -8.48 -17.48
CA TRP A 62 6.99 -9.07 -17.31
C TRP A 62 7.03 -10.09 -16.17
N PHE A 63 6.39 -9.81 -15.03
CA PHE A 63 6.29 -10.76 -13.92
C PHE A 63 5.60 -12.06 -14.34
N GLN A 64 4.43 -11.96 -14.98
CA GLN A 64 3.67 -13.12 -15.44
C GLN A 64 4.40 -13.92 -16.54
N LEU A 65 5.11 -13.23 -17.43
CA LEU A 65 6.02 -13.88 -18.40
C LEU A 65 7.10 -14.70 -17.68
N GLY A 66 7.69 -14.14 -16.63
CA GLY A 66 8.67 -14.82 -15.79
C GLY A 66 8.11 -16.08 -15.14
N ILE A 67 6.92 -16.02 -14.57
CA ILE A 67 6.23 -17.20 -14.00
C ILE A 67 6.00 -18.28 -15.05
N ALA A 68 5.52 -17.94 -16.24
CA ALA A 68 5.30 -18.90 -17.31
C ALA A 68 6.64 -19.53 -17.77
N ALA A 69 7.68 -18.71 -17.93
CA ALA A 69 9.02 -19.15 -18.32
C ALA A 69 9.64 -20.11 -17.29
N ALA A 70 9.56 -19.78 -16.00
CA ALA A 70 10.07 -20.61 -14.91
C ALA A 70 9.43 -22.01 -14.90
N ASN A 71 8.09 -22.07 -15.04
CA ASN A 71 7.36 -23.35 -15.10
C ASN A 71 7.70 -24.17 -16.35
N LEU A 72 8.12 -23.53 -17.44
CA LEU A 72 8.61 -24.18 -18.65
C LEU A 72 10.11 -24.52 -18.59
N ARG A 73 10.77 -24.25 -17.46
CA ARG A 73 12.23 -24.38 -17.28
C ARG A 73 13.06 -23.55 -18.27
N ARG A 74 12.47 -22.47 -18.80
CA ARG A 74 13.16 -21.46 -19.64
C ARG A 74 13.79 -20.42 -18.74
N TYR A 75 14.78 -20.85 -17.95
CA TYR A 75 15.30 -20.07 -16.81
C TYR A 75 15.96 -18.76 -17.27
N ASP A 76 16.62 -18.74 -18.43
CA ASP A 76 17.18 -17.52 -19.04
C ASP A 76 16.10 -16.47 -19.33
N ARG A 77 14.98 -16.91 -19.90
CA ARG A 77 13.85 -16.04 -20.19
C ARG A 77 13.14 -15.59 -18.89
N GLY A 78 13.06 -16.50 -17.93
CA GLY A 78 12.53 -16.21 -16.60
C GLY A 78 13.34 -15.14 -15.88
N ALA A 79 14.66 -15.29 -15.84
CA ALA A 79 15.58 -14.31 -15.25
C ALA A 79 15.36 -12.92 -15.87
N THR A 80 15.48 -12.82 -17.21
CA THR A 80 15.29 -11.54 -17.92
C THR A 80 13.92 -10.91 -17.61
N ALA A 81 12.87 -11.73 -17.56
CA ALA A 81 11.51 -11.22 -17.32
C ALA A 81 11.34 -10.69 -15.88
N PHE A 82 11.83 -11.42 -14.88
CA PHE A 82 11.76 -10.97 -13.49
C PHE A 82 12.64 -9.75 -13.21
N GLU A 83 13.84 -9.70 -13.79
CA GLU A 83 14.71 -8.52 -13.72
C GLU A 83 14.05 -7.29 -14.31
N ARG A 84 13.42 -7.43 -15.48
CA ARG A 84 12.71 -6.35 -16.10
C ARG A 84 11.52 -5.88 -15.26
N SER A 85 10.75 -6.83 -14.70
CA SER A 85 9.63 -6.54 -13.81
C SER A 85 10.07 -5.70 -12.62
N THR A 86 11.13 -6.12 -11.90
CA THR A 86 11.60 -5.43 -10.70
C THR A 86 12.27 -4.08 -11.02
N THR A 87 12.86 -3.92 -12.21
CA THR A 87 13.41 -2.65 -12.67
C THR A 87 12.30 -1.62 -12.94
N LEU A 88 11.16 -2.06 -13.48
CA LEU A 88 10.02 -1.20 -13.76
C LEU A 88 9.26 -0.83 -12.49
N LEU A 89 9.08 -1.79 -11.60
CA LEU A 89 8.40 -1.59 -10.31
C LEU A 89 9.03 -2.54 -9.28
N PRO A 90 9.73 -2.01 -8.26
CA PRO A 90 10.30 -2.84 -7.20
C PRO A 90 9.27 -3.81 -6.61
N ASN A 91 9.60 -5.09 -6.65
CA ASN A 91 8.74 -6.18 -6.20
C ASN A 91 9.59 -7.32 -5.64
N ILE A 92 9.41 -7.62 -4.36
CA ILE A 92 10.18 -8.64 -3.63
C ILE A 92 10.07 -10.01 -4.31
N ALA A 93 8.87 -10.41 -4.77
CA ALA A 93 8.67 -11.70 -5.41
C ALA A 93 9.39 -11.76 -6.77
N ALA A 94 9.36 -10.70 -7.58
CA ALA A 94 10.11 -10.65 -8.83
C ALA A 94 11.62 -10.72 -8.58
N THR A 95 12.11 -9.99 -7.57
CA THR A 95 13.52 -9.95 -7.20
C THR A 95 14.02 -11.32 -6.70
N TYR A 96 13.24 -11.99 -5.85
CA TYR A 96 13.54 -13.34 -5.38
C TYR A 96 13.55 -14.34 -6.53
N ASN A 97 12.53 -14.31 -7.39
CA ASN A 97 12.44 -15.22 -8.52
C ASN A 97 13.56 -15.00 -9.54
N ALA A 98 14.04 -13.77 -9.75
CA ALA A 98 15.25 -13.52 -10.55
C ALA A 98 16.46 -14.24 -9.96
N ALA A 99 16.66 -14.17 -8.64
CA ALA A 99 17.73 -14.91 -7.96
C ALA A 99 17.61 -16.42 -8.15
N ALA A 100 16.40 -16.97 -8.00
CA ALA A 100 16.12 -18.39 -8.20
C ALA A 100 16.43 -18.84 -9.64
N MET A 101 16.05 -18.03 -10.64
CA MET A 101 16.39 -18.33 -12.04
C MET A 101 17.91 -18.33 -12.28
N HIS A 102 18.65 -17.37 -11.73
CA HIS A 102 20.11 -17.36 -11.82
C HIS A 102 20.74 -18.56 -11.11
N ALA A 103 20.22 -18.98 -9.97
CA ALA A 103 20.69 -20.18 -9.30
C ALA A 103 20.46 -21.43 -10.16
N ARG A 104 19.31 -21.57 -10.84
CA ARG A 104 19.03 -22.67 -11.79
C ARG A 104 19.94 -22.66 -13.00
N LEU A 105 20.40 -21.49 -13.44
CA LEU A 105 21.36 -21.31 -14.54
C LEU A 105 22.81 -21.53 -14.09
N GLY A 106 23.10 -21.72 -12.80
CA GLY A 106 24.46 -21.80 -12.26
C GLY A 106 25.18 -20.44 -12.17
N HIS A 107 24.47 -19.33 -12.36
CA HIS A 107 25.01 -17.97 -12.29
C HIS A 107 25.06 -17.52 -10.81
N ARG A 108 25.96 -18.10 -10.04
CA ARG A 108 26.01 -17.96 -8.57
C ARG A 108 26.08 -16.51 -8.10
N ASP A 109 26.95 -15.70 -8.69
CA ASP A 109 27.16 -14.32 -8.25
C ASP A 109 25.92 -13.44 -8.51
N GLN A 110 25.25 -13.65 -9.64
CA GLN A 110 23.98 -12.97 -9.93
C GLN A 110 22.89 -13.44 -8.96
N ALA A 111 22.80 -14.75 -8.67
CA ALA A 111 21.85 -15.27 -7.70
C ALA A 111 22.03 -14.59 -6.32
N PHE A 112 23.24 -14.49 -5.81
CA PHE A 112 23.52 -13.78 -4.55
C PHE A 112 23.26 -12.28 -4.63
N THR A 113 23.54 -11.64 -5.76
CA THR A 113 23.21 -10.22 -5.97
C THR A 113 21.72 -9.98 -5.84
N TRP A 114 20.91 -10.80 -6.52
CA TRP A 114 19.45 -10.68 -6.48
C TRP A 114 18.86 -11.09 -5.13
N LEU A 115 19.38 -12.13 -4.44
CA LEU A 115 18.97 -12.47 -3.07
C LEU A 115 19.27 -11.32 -2.09
N THR A 116 20.45 -10.72 -2.18
CA THR A 116 20.81 -9.56 -1.35
C THR A 116 19.84 -8.41 -1.58
N LEU A 117 19.45 -8.16 -2.83
CA LEU A 117 18.46 -7.14 -3.15
C LEU A 117 17.08 -7.49 -2.60
N ALA A 118 16.64 -8.76 -2.71
CA ALA A 118 15.37 -9.21 -2.14
C ALA A 118 15.31 -9.00 -0.62
N VAL A 119 16.38 -9.37 0.09
CA VAL A 119 16.51 -9.14 1.54
C VAL A 119 16.44 -7.64 1.87
N ARG A 120 17.14 -6.79 1.13
CA ARG A 120 17.07 -5.33 1.29
C ARG A 120 15.66 -4.77 1.04
N GLN A 121 14.88 -5.42 0.19
CA GLN A 121 13.47 -5.09 -0.06
C GLN A 121 12.53 -5.63 1.03
N GLY A 122 13.04 -6.42 1.98
CA GLY A 122 12.27 -6.98 3.10
C GLY A 122 11.90 -8.45 2.96
N PHE A 123 12.54 -9.19 2.06
CA PHE A 123 12.38 -10.64 2.02
C PHE A 123 12.96 -11.27 3.30
N GLY A 124 12.11 -11.97 4.09
CA GLY A 124 12.48 -12.52 5.40
C GLY A 124 12.04 -13.99 5.61
N ASP A 125 11.65 -14.71 4.56
CA ASP A 125 11.20 -16.10 4.68
C ASP A 125 12.41 -17.07 4.68
N GLU A 126 12.93 -17.32 5.89
CA GLU A 126 14.01 -18.28 6.12
C GLU A 126 13.64 -19.68 5.64
N LYS A 127 12.41 -20.12 5.89
CA LYS A 127 11.97 -21.46 5.50
C LYS A 127 12.03 -21.61 3.99
N LEU A 128 11.53 -20.64 3.26
CA LEU A 128 11.57 -20.66 1.80
C LEU A 128 13.02 -20.67 1.29
N LEU A 129 13.90 -19.81 1.83
CA LEU A 129 15.34 -19.84 1.46
C LEU A 129 15.94 -21.24 1.58
N ARG A 130 15.68 -21.91 2.71
CA ARG A 130 16.28 -23.21 3.00
C ARG A 130 15.68 -24.38 2.23
N THR A 131 14.41 -24.27 1.78
CA THR A 131 13.67 -25.39 1.18
C THR A 131 13.41 -25.26 -0.30
N ASP A 132 13.58 -24.06 -0.89
CA ASP A 132 13.33 -23.83 -2.31
C ASP A 132 14.34 -24.60 -3.17
N GLU A 133 13.86 -25.57 -3.96
CA GLU A 133 14.69 -26.40 -4.83
C GLU A 133 15.45 -25.56 -5.87
N ASP A 134 14.92 -24.42 -6.28
CA ASP A 134 15.56 -23.55 -7.28
C ASP A 134 16.86 -22.93 -6.74
N LEU A 135 17.02 -22.81 -5.42
CA LEU A 135 18.24 -22.34 -4.77
C LEU A 135 19.25 -23.45 -4.46
N GLY A 136 18.93 -24.72 -4.80
CA GLY A 136 19.73 -25.88 -4.43
C GLY A 136 21.21 -25.78 -4.81
N SER A 137 21.52 -25.20 -5.97
CA SER A 137 22.89 -25.08 -6.51
C SER A 137 23.79 -24.09 -5.74
N ILE A 138 23.19 -23.18 -4.96
CA ILE A 138 23.92 -22.14 -4.20
C ILE A 138 23.86 -22.36 -2.69
N ARG A 139 23.07 -23.32 -2.21
CA ARG A 139 22.84 -23.53 -0.77
C ARG A 139 24.11 -23.96 -0.02
N ALA A 140 25.05 -24.60 -0.66
CA ALA A 140 26.33 -25.00 -0.07
C ALA A 140 27.42 -23.90 -0.13
N ASP A 141 27.14 -22.75 -0.74
CA ASP A 141 28.05 -21.61 -0.80
C ASP A 141 28.08 -20.90 0.57
N GLU A 142 29.26 -20.52 1.04
CA GLU A 142 29.43 -19.83 2.35
C GLU A 142 28.62 -18.54 2.50
N ARG A 143 28.33 -17.87 1.38
CA ARG A 143 27.50 -16.65 1.34
C ARG A 143 26.04 -16.91 1.69
N PHE A 144 25.57 -18.16 1.54
CA PHE A 144 24.15 -18.49 1.71
C PHE A 144 23.69 -18.28 3.15
N GLU A 145 24.48 -18.73 4.13
CA GLU A 145 24.13 -18.53 5.54
C GLU A 145 24.10 -17.05 5.92
N LYS A 146 24.94 -16.22 5.29
CA LYS A 146 24.85 -14.77 5.48
C LYS A 146 23.53 -14.20 4.94
N ILE A 147 23.06 -14.67 3.76
CA ILE A 147 21.75 -14.25 3.23
C ILE A 147 20.62 -14.65 4.19
N VAL A 148 20.65 -15.87 4.74
CA VAL A 148 19.66 -16.35 5.70
C VAL A 148 19.70 -15.50 6.97
N TYR A 149 20.89 -15.23 7.49
CA TYR A 149 21.06 -14.35 8.66
C TYR A 149 20.51 -12.95 8.40
N ASP A 150 20.90 -12.34 7.28
CA ASP A 150 20.44 -10.99 6.91
C ASP A 150 18.90 -10.97 6.73
N ALA A 151 18.31 -12.00 6.11
CA ALA A 151 16.85 -12.10 5.91
C ALA A 151 16.07 -12.13 7.23
N THR A 152 16.64 -12.73 8.27
CA THR A 152 15.97 -12.88 9.58
C THR A 152 16.30 -11.76 10.56
N HIS A 153 17.40 -11.02 10.36
CA HIS A 153 17.90 -10.01 11.30
C HIS A 153 17.98 -8.60 10.71
N ALA A 154 17.85 -8.45 9.38
CA ALA A 154 17.86 -7.13 8.77
C ALA A 154 16.65 -6.31 9.28
N PRO A 155 16.87 -5.04 9.63
CA PRO A 155 15.74 -4.16 9.90
C PRO A 155 14.86 -4.09 8.64
N THR A 156 13.54 -4.19 8.84
CA THR A 156 12.61 -4.05 7.72
C THR A 156 12.84 -2.71 7.02
N PRO A 157 12.62 -2.60 5.69
CA PRO A 157 12.76 -1.32 4.99
C PRO A 157 11.96 -0.20 5.65
N CYS A 158 10.82 -0.54 6.24
CA CYS A 158 9.99 0.42 6.97
C CYS A 158 10.63 0.92 8.27
N ALA A 159 11.50 0.13 8.92
CA ALA A 159 12.15 0.53 10.18
C ALA A 159 13.20 1.63 9.97
N THR A 160 13.78 1.72 8.77
CA THR A 160 14.86 2.66 8.44
C THR A 160 14.42 3.79 7.49
N ASP A 161 13.20 3.72 6.93
CA ASP A 161 12.68 4.75 6.02
C ASP A 161 12.35 6.05 6.77
N PRO A 162 13.04 7.16 6.49
CA PRO A 162 12.83 8.43 7.18
C PRO A 162 11.39 8.95 7.09
N GLU A 163 10.70 8.74 5.95
CA GLU A 163 9.33 9.19 5.77
C GLU A 163 8.37 8.46 6.73
N ARG A 164 8.61 7.15 6.95
CA ARG A 164 7.82 6.35 7.88
C ARG A 164 8.16 6.65 9.34
N ARG A 165 9.34 7.19 9.63
CA ARG A 165 9.76 7.58 10.99
C ARG A 165 9.23 8.96 11.40
N LYS A 166 8.80 9.79 10.46
CA LYS A 166 8.28 11.13 10.76
C LYS A 166 7.11 11.14 11.75
N PHE A 167 6.26 10.12 11.76
CA PHE A 167 5.10 10.04 12.66
C PHE A 167 5.40 9.27 13.96
N ASP A 168 6.64 8.84 14.17
CA ASP A 168 7.04 8.08 15.36
C ASP A 168 6.96 8.87 16.68
N PHE A 169 6.90 10.18 16.62
CA PHE A 169 6.72 11.01 17.82
C PHE A 169 5.41 10.68 18.55
N TRP A 170 4.44 10.08 17.87
CA TRP A 170 3.17 9.65 18.47
C TRP A 170 3.21 8.23 19.04
N VAL A 171 4.26 7.44 18.78
CA VAL A 171 4.42 6.10 19.37
C VAL A 171 4.60 6.18 20.88
N GLY A 172 3.79 5.45 21.64
CA GLY A 172 3.90 5.44 23.12
C GLY A 172 2.62 5.06 23.82
N ASP A 173 2.68 5.15 25.15
CA ASP A 173 1.54 5.00 26.06
C ASP A 173 1.18 6.38 26.63
N TRP A 174 -0.10 6.75 26.52
CA TRP A 174 -0.54 8.12 26.70
C TRP A 174 -1.73 8.24 27.63
N THR A 175 -1.69 9.24 28.51
CA THR A 175 -2.88 9.83 29.13
C THR A 175 -3.31 11.02 28.28
N VAL A 176 -4.58 11.09 27.92
CA VAL A 176 -5.07 12.13 27.01
C VAL A 176 -5.99 13.09 27.73
N THR A 177 -5.71 14.39 27.56
CA THR A 177 -6.46 15.47 28.21
C THR A 177 -7.00 16.47 27.17
N THR A 178 -7.96 17.27 27.58
CA THR A 178 -8.30 18.54 26.89
C THR A 178 -7.21 19.60 27.14
N ALA A 179 -7.28 20.72 26.39
CA ALA A 179 -6.43 21.89 26.67
C ALA A 179 -6.56 22.44 28.12
N GLY A 180 -7.74 22.24 28.74
CA GLY A 180 -8.00 22.61 30.15
C GLY A 180 -7.52 21.59 31.18
N GLY A 181 -6.85 20.49 30.74
CA GLY A 181 -6.27 19.47 31.63
C GLY A 181 -7.25 18.36 32.07
N ALA A 182 -8.52 18.39 31.66
CA ALA A 182 -9.47 17.33 31.98
C ALA A 182 -9.11 16.04 31.23
N VAL A 183 -8.97 14.90 31.93
CA VAL A 183 -8.69 13.60 31.32
C VAL A 183 -9.87 13.12 30.50
N VAL A 184 -9.65 12.86 29.21
CA VAL A 184 -10.67 12.38 28.27
C VAL A 184 -10.47 10.92 27.89
N GLY A 185 -9.30 10.35 28.16
CA GLY A 185 -9.02 8.94 27.88
C GLY A 185 -7.55 8.57 27.96
N SER A 186 -7.25 7.42 27.37
CA SER A 186 -5.90 6.89 27.22
C SER A 186 -5.72 6.28 25.83
N SER A 187 -4.48 6.26 25.37
CA SER A 187 -4.14 5.67 24.08
C SER A 187 -2.81 4.93 24.14
N VAL A 188 -2.74 3.79 23.50
CA VAL A 188 -1.48 3.07 23.28
C VAL A 188 -1.25 3.03 21.77
N VAL A 189 -0.14 3.64 21.33
CA VAL A 189 0.26 3.71 19.92
C VAL A 189 1.52 2.88 19.72
N GLN A 190 1.40 1.87 18.86
CA GLN A 190 2.44 0.87 18.64
C GLN A 190 2.87 0.81 17.19
N ARG A 191 4.18 0.55 16.95
CA ARG A 191 4.63 0.14 15.62
C ARG A 191 4.26 -1.32 15.40
N ILE A 192 3.66 -1.59 14.24
CA ILE A 192 3.30 -2.94 13.79
C ILE A 192 3.85 -3.19 12.39
N ASN A 193 3.71 -4.42 11.89
CA ASN A 193 4.15 -4.81 10.54
C ASN A 193 5.63 -4.46 10.28
N GLY A 194 6.52 -4.78 11.23
CA GLY A 194 7.94 -4.46 11.09
C GLY A 194 8.25 -2.96 11.04
N GLY A 195 7.38 -2.13 11.62
CA GLY A 195 7.51 -0.67 11.64
C GLY A 195 6.88 0.04 10.44
N CYS A 196 6.17 -0.69 9.55
CA CYS A 196 5.51 -0.10 8.38
C CYS A 196 4.23 0.67 8.72
N SER A 197 3.63 0.39 9.88
CA SER A 197 2.36 0.99 10.29
C SER A 197 2.36 1.30 11.78
N LEU A 198 1.49 2.25 12.18
CA LEU A 198 1.19 2.53 13.58
C LEU A 198 -0.25 2.07 13.88
N LEU A 199 -0.44 1.34 14.96
CA LEU A 199 -1.74 0.98 15.49
C LEU A 199 -2.00 1.75 16.77
N GLU A 200 -3.06 2.55 16.80
CA GLU A 200 -3.58 3.15 18.02
C GLU A 200 -4.67 2.28 18.63
N ASN A 201 -4.60 2.11 19.94
CA ASN A 201 -5.67 1.57 20.76
C ASN A 201 -6.15 2.67 21.71
N TRP A 202 -7.29 3.26 21.38
CA TRP A 202 -7.93 4.32 22.15
C TRP A 202 -8.94 3.78 23.15
N THR A 203 -8.95 4.36 24.35
CA THR A 203 -9.99 4.14 25.37
C THR A 203 -10.40 5.47 25.99
N ALA A 204 -11.64 5.87 25.79
CA ALA A 204 -12.18 7.07 26.41
C ALA A 204 -12.37 6.90 27.92
N ALA A 205 -12.30 7.97 28.68
CA ALA A 205 -12.51 7.96 30.15
C ALA A 205 -13.89 7.39 30.55
N ARG A 206 -14.87 7.43 29.66
CA ARG A 206 -16.21 6.86 29.87
C ARG A 206 -16.36 5.44 29.33
N GLY A 207 -15.27 4.78 28.94
CA GLY A 207 -15.22 3.38 28.53
C GLY A 207 -15.46 3.10 27.05
N SER A 208 -15.80 4.09 26.20
CA SER A 208 -15.87 3.87 24.76
C SER A 208 -14.47 3.64 24.17
N THR A 209 -14.37 2.78 23.15
CA THR A 209 -13.10 2.40 22.56
C THR A 209 -13.07 2.65 21.05
N GLY A 210 -11.87 2.73 20.49
CA GLY A 210 -11.65 2.80 19.07
C GLY A 210 -10.21 2.41 18.71
N LYS A 211 -10.00 2.20 17.43
CA LYS A 211 -8.67 1.88 16.89
C LYS A 211 -8.41 2.69 15.65
N SER A 212 -7.16 3.11 15.47
CA SER A 212 -6.73 3.62 14.16
C SER A 212 -5.53 2.84 13.63
N LEU A 213 -5.60 2.51 12.34
CA LEU A 213 -4.45 2.01 11.58
C LEU A 213 -3.89 3.15 10.75
N ASN A 214 -2.61 3.45 10.96
CA ASN A 214 -1.91 4.54 10.28
C ASN A 214 -0.76 3.96 9.46
N SER A 215 -0.73 4.25 8.17
CA SER A 215 0.30 3.72 7.28
C SER A 215 0.73 4.75 6.24
N PHE A 216 2.03 4.75 5.91
CA PHE A 216 2.55 5.52 4.79
C PHE A 216 2.39 4.71 3.50
N ASN A 217 1.66 5.26 2.54
CA ASN A 217 1.47 4.66 1.23
C ASN A 217 2.54 5.20 0.26
N PRO A 218 3.56 4.40 -0.13
CA PRO A 218 4.65 4.86 -0.97
C PRO A 218 4.21 5.17 -2.41
N ALA A 219 3.11 4.56 -2.90
CA ALA A 219 2.64 4.80 -4.26
C ALA A 219 2.14 6.23 -4.49
N ILE A 220 1.67 6.88 -3.43
CA ILE A 220 1.17 8.27 -3.47
C ILE A 220 1.95 9.20 -2.54
N SER A 221 3.00 8.68 -1.87
CA SER A 221 3.82 9.41 -0.89
C SER A 221 3.01 10.13 0.19
N LYS A 222 1.99 9.46 0.72
CA LYS A 222 1.06 9.99 1.72
C LYS A 222 0.89 9.06 2.90
N TRP A 223 0.74 9.62 4.10
CA TRP A 223 0.19 8.93 5.23
C TRP A 223 -1.32 8.81 5.08
N GLN A 224 -1.87 7.68 5.51
CA GLN A 224 -3.31 7.40 5.53
C GLN A 224 -3.68 6.89 6.91
N GLN A 225 -4.89 7.26 7.41
CA GLN A 225 -5.43 6.74 8.67
C GLN A 225 -6.82 6.15 8.42
N TYR A 226 -7.03 4.98 9.00
CA TYR A 226 -8.32 4.31 9.05
C TYR A 226 -8.74 4.22 10.53
N TRP A 227 -9.75 5.00 10.92
CA TRP A 227 -10.29 4.99 12.27
C TRP A 227 -11.58 4.18 12.33
N VAL A 228 -11.73 3.35 13.38
CA VAL A 228 -12.95 2.58 13.68
C VAL A 228 -13.29 2.74 15.15
N ASP A 229 -14.52 3.14 15.46
CA ASP A 229 -15.03 3.16 16.82
C ASP A 229 -15.77 1.86 17.17
N GLN A 230 -16.08 1.68 18.46
CA GLN A 230 -16.75 0.46 18.96
C GLN A 230 -18.17 0.24 18.42
N THR A 231 -18.79 1.24 17.79
CA THR A 231 -20.13 1.14 17.19
C THR A 231 -20.06 0.73 15.72
N GLY A 232 -18.85 0.58 15.17
CA GLY A 232 -18.61 0.29 13.76
C GLY A 232 -18.56 1.54 12.88
N GLY A 233 -18.57 2.73 13.49
CA GLY A 233 -18.34 3.99 12.77
C GLY A 233 -16.93 4.03 12.21
N VAL A 234 -16.81 4.41 10.92
CA VAL A 234 -15.52 4.45 10.19
C VAL A 234 -15.25 5.86 9.71
N THR A 235 -14.00 6.30 9.85
CA THR A 235 -13.49 7.52 9.19
C THR A 235 -12.18 7.20 8.48
N GLU A 236 -12.15 7.46 7.17
CA GLU A 236 -10.96 7.29 6.34
C GLU A 236 -10.31 8.64 6.05
N TYR A 237 -9.11 8.84 6.56
CA TYR A 237 -8.28 10.00 6.29
C TYR A 237 -7.26 9.62 5.21
N ARG A 238 -7.44 10.12 3.98
CA ARG A 238 -6.66 9.69 2.80
C ARG A 238 -5.61 10.70 2.37
N ASP A 239 -5.92 11.98 2.49
CA ASP A 239 -5.00 13.04 2.09
C ASP A 239 -4.24 13.56 3.30
N SER A 240 -2.91 13.39 3.27
CA SER A 240 -2.07 13.90 4.35
C SER A 240 -1.04 14.89 3.83
N GLU A 241 -0.69 15.84 4.68
CA GLU A 241 0.34 16.84 4.40
C GLU A 241 1.19 17.10 5.64
N TRP A 242 2.51 17.14 5.45
CA TRP A 242 3.45 17.66 6.44
C TRP A 242 3.62 19.16 6.22
N ARG A 243 3.31 19.94 7.25
CA ARG A 243 3.50 21.39 7.23
C ARG A 243 3.96 21.86 8.62
N ASN A 244 5.09 22.58 8.67
CA ASN A 244 5.62 23.18 9.92
C ASN A 244 5.78 22.18 11.08
N GLY A 245 6.22 20.96 10.79
CA GLY A 245 6.42 19.93 11.82
C GLY A 245 5.12 19.23 12.28
N ALA A 246 4.00 19.53 11.68
CA ALA A 246 2.71 18.87 11.94
C ALA A 246 2.28 18.00 10.76
N LEU A 247 1.65 16.86 11.06
CA LEU A 247 1.01 15.99 10.08
C LEU A 247 -0.49 16.21 10.12
N SER A 248 -1.04 16.72 9.02
CA SER A 248 -2.49 16.90 8.85
C SER A 248 -3.04 15.86 7.90
N PHE A 249 -4.23 15.34 8.24
CA PHE A 249 -5.01 14.42 7.40
C PHE A 249 -6.34 15.04 7.04
N LEU A 250 -6.90 14.70 5.88
CA LEU A 250 -8.22 15.10 5.43
C LEU A 250 -9.10 13.88 5.16
N ALA A 251 -10.32 13.90 5.70
CA ALA A 251 -11.36 12.93 5.37
C ALA A 251 -12.55 13.65 4.72
N HIS A 252 -13.13 12.98 3.73
CA HIS A 252 -14.31 13.44 3.01
C HIS A 252 -15.52 12.61 3.45
N GLY A 253 -16.58 13.27 3.86
CA GLY A 253 -17.83 12.66 4.26
C GLY A 253 -19.02 13.40 3.67
N THR A 254 -20.22 12.96 4.07
CA THR A 254 -21.48 13.59 3.66
C THR A 254 -22.35 13.77 4.90
N GLN A 255 -22.97 14.92 5.00
CA GLN A 255 -23.95 15.21 6.04
C GLN A 255 -25.30 14.52 5.74
N SER A 256 -26.18 14.43 6.73
CA SER A 256 -27.51 13.82 6.57
C SER A 256 -28.40 14.53 5.53
N ASN A 257 -28.13 15.80 5.25
CA ASN A 257 -28.81 16.59 4.20
C ASN A 257 -28.17 16.45 2.81
N GLY A 258 -27.14 15.60 2.65
CA GLY A 258 -26.42 15.38 1.39
C GLY A 258 -25.30 16.38 1.09
N SER A 259 -25.08 17.41 1.91
CA SER A 259 -23.98 18.36 1.70
C SER A 259 -22.63 17.78 2.13
N ALA A 260 -21.53 18.30 1.57
CA ALA A 260 -20.18 17.87 1.90
C ALA A 260 -19.83 18.14 3.37
N LEU A 261 -19.12 17.20 3.96
CA LEU A 261 -18.48 17.32 5.27
C LEU A 261 -16.98 17.02 5.08
N LEU A 262 -16.13 17.97 5.42
CA LEU A 262 -14.70 17.72 5.53
C LEU A 262 -14.30 17.61 7.00
N GLN A 263 -13.41 16.68 7.30
CA GLN A 263 -12.81 16.53 8.62
C GLN A 263 -11.30 16.62 8.47
N ARG A 264 -10.68 17.47 9.27
CA ARG A 264 -9.21 17.61 9.33
C ARG A 264 -8.73 17.16 10.69
N LEU A 265 -7.70 16.33 10.67
CA LEU A 265 -7.05 15.81 11.86
C LEU A 265 -5.57 16.18 11.79
N THR A 266 -5.08 16.93 12.79
CA THR A 266 -3.69 17.39 12.80
C THR A 266 -2.97 16.89 14.04
N PHE A 267 -1.80 16.27 13.83
CA PHE A 267 -0.88 15.84 14.89
C PHE A 267 0.35 16.72 14.90
N SER A 268 0.77 17.16 16.07
CA SER A 268 2.01 17.90 16.26
C SER A 268 2.71 17.47 17.54
N ALA A 269 4.04 17.29 17.49
CA ALA A 269 4.85 17.14 18.68
C ALA A 269 4.97 18.51 19.37
N VAL A 270 4.38 18.64 20.56
CA VAL A 270 4.51 19.84 21.39
C VAL A 270 5.82 19.79 22.17
N SER A 271 6.21 18.59 22.62
CA SER A 271 7.50 18.27 23.25
C SER A 271 7.79 16.77 23.09
N ASP A 272 8.92 16.30 23.61
CA ASP A 272 9.26 14.86 23.59
C ASP A 272 8.24 13.99 24.38
N SER A 273 7.47 14.60 25.26
CA SER A 273 6.49 13.92 26.12
C SER A 273 5.04 14.36 25.89
N VAL A 274 4.80 15.28 24.95
CA VAL A 274 3.44 15.78 24.67
C VAL A 274 3.19 15.87 23.18
N VAL A 275 2.12 15.21 22.73
CA VAL A 275 1.61 15.30 21.35
C VAL A 275 0.21 15.94 21.37
N ARG A 276 -0.04 16.91 20.51
CA ARG A 276 -1.36 17.49 20.31
C ARG A 276 -2.03 16.81 19.12
N GLN A 277 -3.29 16.44 19.30
CA GLN A 277 -4.19 15.98 18.25
C GLN A 277 -5.37 16.96 18.17
N HIS A 278 -5.46 17.68 17.06
CA HIS A 278 -6.49 18.69 16.82
C HIS A 278 -7.43 18.21 15.73
N GLY A 279 -8.69 18.03 16.08
CA GLY A 279 -9.78 17.66 15.17
C GLY A 279 -10.61 18.88 14.79
N GLU A 280 -10.87 19.05 13.51
CA GLU A 280 -11.66 20.14 12.95
C GLU A 280 -12.65 19.60 11.91
N ARG A 281 -13.72 20.33 11.67
CA ARG A 281 -14.68 20.06 10.60
C ARG A 281 -15.01 21.32 9.81
N SER A 282 -15.30 21.14 8.53
CA SER A 282 -15.85 22.16 7.65
C SER A 282 -17.16 21.67 7.02
N MET A 283 -18.15 22.55 6.98
CA MET A 283 -19.47 22.29 6.41
C MET A 283 -19.68 23.07 5.11
N ASP A 284 -18.66 23.76 4.62
CA ASP A 284 -18.66 24.69 3.49
C ASP A 284 -17.47 24.45 2.53
N GLU A 285 -17.15 23.18 2.30
CA GLU A 285 -16.09 22.74 1.38
C GLU A 285 -14.68 23.26 1.74
N GLY A 286 -14.42 23.47 3.05
CA GLY A 286 -13.10 23.86 3.54
C GLY A 286 -12.89 25.37 3.61
N LYS A 287 -13.91 26.20 3.38
CA LYS A 287 -13.80 27.68 3.49
C LYS A 287 -13.67 28.12 4.93
N THR A 288 -14.46 27.52 5.83
CA THR A 288 -14.35 27.74 7.27
C THR A 288 -14.20 26.41 8.03
N TRP A 289 -13.53 26.47 9.18
CA TRP A 289 -13.24 25.32 10.01
C TRP A 289 -13.65 25.57 11.46
N SER A 290 -14.28 24.60 12.09
CA SER A 290 -14.62 24.62 13.50
C SER A 290 -13.94 23.45 14.22
N THR A 291 -13.34 23.71 15.38
CA THR A 291 -12.75 22.69 16.24
C THR A 291 -13.81 21.71 16.73
N THR A 292 -13.59 20.43 16.56
CA THR A 292 -14.41 19.35 17.12
C THR A 292 -13.84 18.85 18.43
N TYR A 293 -12.52 18.76 18.53
CA TYR A 293 -11.79 18.47 19.75
C TYR A 293 -10.33 18.94 19.65
N ASP A 294 -9.71 19.14 20.81
CA ASP A 294 -8.30 19.53 20.94
C ASP A 294 -7.71 18.77 22.13
N PHE A 295 -6.99 17.71 21.79
CA PHE A 295 -6.47 16.73 22.74
C PHE A 295 -4.96 16.82 22.89
N TYR A 296 -4.48 16.57 24.11
CA TYR A 296 -3.07 16.54 24.47
C TYR A 296 -2.75 15.17 25.03
N TYR A 297 -1.90 14.45 24.35
CA TYR A 297 -1.38 13.13 24.70
C TYR A 297 -0.14 13.32 25.55
N HIS A 298 -0.24 13.03 26.84
CA HIS A 298 0.87 13.10 27.81
C HIS A 298 1.45 11.71 28.00
N ARG A 299 2.75 11.56 27.72
CA ARG A 299 3.44 10.26 27.79
C ARG A 299 3.40 9.72 29.22
N ARG A 300 2.96 8.48 29.37
CA ARG A 300 3.06 7.73 30.61
C ARG A 300 4.51 7.30 30.81
N ARG A 301 4.96 7.34 32.07
CA ARG A 301 6.31 6.89 32.49
C ARG A 301 6.33 5.40 32.77
#